data_9c22d0bcf7f750f6e1759e0d73814f58
#
_entry.id   9c22d0bcf7f750f6e1759e0d73814f58
#
_cell.length_a   1.000
_cell.length_b   1.000
_cell.length_c   1.000
_cell.angle_alpha   90.00
_cell.angle_beta   90.00
_cell.angle_gamma   90.00
#
_symmetry.space_group_name_H-M   'P 1'
#
loop_
_entity.id
_entity.type
_entity.pdbx_description
1 polymer ?
#
loop_
_entity_poly.entity_id
_entity_poly.type
_entity_poly.pdbx_seq_one_letter_code
_entity_poly.pdbx_strand_id
1 'polypeptide(L)'
;IIFSGLRLTQGRVSIQADEGRATRMELEDSIWHFEGNVVIDVGGGHIECDSAELYFDEFQLQNAVVTGKPALYDLQRAGSDDVTHAEAQRLHYDVSKGVIQFSGQATITEGGNQISSNVLVYNIAEQRINADSSGEEDGRVRITYTPANGIEPPTPDDEKDDEETP
;
A
#
# COMPACT_ATOMS: atom_id res chain seq x y z
N ILE A 1 -13.02 -13.55 22.25
CA ILE A 1 -12.26 -12.78 23.22
C ILE A 1 -12.20 -11.35 22.71
N ILE A 2 -12.53 -10.39 23.55
CA ILE A 2 -12.57 -8.96 23.22
C ILE A 2 -11.55 -8.24 24.10
N PHE A 3 -10.73 -7.40 23.49
CA PHE A 3 -9.74 -6.58 24.16
C PHE A 3 -10.00 -5.10 23.87
N SER A 4 -9.81 -4.26 24.87
CA SER A 4 -9.86 -2.79 24.75
C SER A 4 -8.46 -2.22 24.92
N GLY A 5 -8.07 -1.28 24.06
CA GLY A 5 -6.74 -0.67 24.10
C GLY A 5 -5.64 -1.70 23.87
N LEU A 6 -5.73 -2.46 22.79
CA LEU A 6 -4.85 -3.60 22.51
C LEU A 6 -3.55 -3.19 21.85
N ARG A 7 -2.46 -3.78 22.31
CA ARG A 7 -1.16 -3.80 21.61
C ARG A 7 -0.68 -5.25 21.51
N LEU A 8 -0.53 -5.73 20.28
CA LEU A 8 0.00 -7.07 19.99
C LEU A 8 1.36 -6.91 19.31
N THR A 9 2.36 -7.64 19.81
CA THR A 9 3.70 -7.65 19.20
C THR A 9 4.17 -9.08 19.02
N GLN A 10 4.60 -9.41 17.81
CA GLN A 10 5.20 -10.69 17.47
C GLN A 10 6.32 -10.49 16.46
N GLY A 11 7.58 -10.68 16.87
CA GLY A 11 8.72 -10.46 16.00
C GLY A 11 8.75 -9.05 15.46
N ARG A 12 8.67 -8.92 14.13
CA ARG A 12 8.63 -7.64 13.42
C ARG A 12 7.21 -7.11 13.16
N VAL A 13 6.21 -7.79 13.68
CA VAL A 13 4.81 -7.37 13.57
C VAL A 13 4.39 -6.71 14.87
N SER A 14 3.89 -5.49 14.78
CA SER A 14 3.30 -4.75 15.90
C SER A 14 1.96 -4.18 15.48
N ILE A 15 0.94 -4.37 16.31
CA ILE A 15 -0.42 -3.92 16.03
C ILE A 15 -0.95 -3.17 17.24
N GLN A 16 -1.53 -2.01 17.00
CA GLN A 16 -2.23 -1.23 18.01
C GLN A 16 -3.64 -0.92 17.51
N ALA A 17 -4.62 -0.99 18.39
CA ALA A 17 -6.01 -0.65 18.08
C ALA A 17 -6.77 -0.28 19.36
N ASP A 18 -7.88 0.42 19.18
CA ASP A 18 -8.79 0.74 20.29
C ASP A 18 -9.51 -0.53 20.80
N GLU A 19 -9.90 -1.39 19.89
CA GLU A 19 -10.56 -2.65 20.19
C GLU A 19 -10.02 -3.79 19.32
N GLY A 20 -9.89 -4.96 19.89
CA GLY A 20 -9.51 -6.17 19.19
C GLY A 20 -10.35 -7.36 19.59
N ARG A 21 -10.64 -8.24 18.63
CA ARG A 21 -11.36 -9.50 18.83
C ARG A 21 -10.57 -10.62 18.19
N ALA A 22 -10.41 -11.73 18.90
CA ALA A 22 -9.74 -12.90 18.38
C ALA A 22 -10.65 -14.12 18.45
N THR A 23 -10.57 -14.99 17.44
CA THR A 23 -11.22 -16.30 17.46
C THR A 23 -10.58 -17.21 18.50
N ARG A 24 -9.25 -17.11 18.64
CA ARG A 24 -8.44 -17.83 19.64
C ARG A 24 -7.30 -16.94 20.13
N MET A 25 -6.81 -17.16 21.35
CA MET A 25 -5.63 -16.45 21.85
C MET A 25 -4.32 -16.93 21.23
N GLU A 26 -4.31 -18.18 20.79
CA GLU A 26 -3.15 -18.78 20.16
C GLU A 26 -3.05 -18.30 18.71
N LEU A 27 -1.83 -17.99 18.26
CA LEU A 27 -1.55 -17.53 16.89
C LEU A 27 -1.34 -18.69 15.92
N GLU A 28 -1.65 -19.93 16.31
CA GLU A 28 -1.44 -21.09 15.46
C GLU A 28 -2.41 -21.12 14.27
N ASP A 29 -3.67 -20.89 14.50
CA ASP A 29 -4.71 -20.77 13.49
C ASP A 29 -5.79 -19.83 14.03
N SER A 30 -5.62 -18.55 13.79
CA SER A 30 -6.49 -17.54 14.37
C SER A 30 -6.74 -16.36 13.45
N ILE A 31 -7.92 -15.80 13.58
CA ILE A 31 -8.31 -14.56 12.93
C ILE A 31 -8.50 -13.50 14.00
N TRP A 32 -7.84 -12.38 13.79
CA TRP A 32 -7.92 -11.23 14.66
C TRP A 32 -8.57 -10.06 13.93
N HIS A 33 -9.57 -9.45 14.56
CA HIS A 33 -10.22 -8.24 14.09
C HIS A 33 -9.83 -7.07 14.98
N PHE A 34 -9.42 -5.97 14.37
CA PHE A 34 -9.07 -4.73 15.06
C PHE A 34 -9.93 -3.60 14.55
N GLU A 35 -10.39 -2.76 15.46
CA GLU A 35 -11.20 -1.57 15.14
C GLU A 35 -10.74 -0.36 15.93
N GLY A 36 -10.78 0.79 15.28
CA GLY A 36 -10.47 2.09 15.85
C GLY A 36 -8.99 2.39 15.95
N ASN A 37 -8.53 3.40 15.23
CA ASN A 37 -7.15 3.89 15.21
C ASN A 37 -6.13 2.76 15.09
N VAL A 38 -6.34 1.89 14.10
CA VAL A 38 -5.50 0.72 13.89
C VAL A 38 -4.17 1.13 13.27
N VAL A 39 -3.08 0.73 13.90
CA VAL A 39 -1.70 0.92 13.42
C VAL A 39 -1.02 -0.43 13.36
N ILE A 40 -0.50 -0.78 12.20
CA ILE A 40 0.20 -2.05 11.96
C ILE A 40 1.58 -1.76 11.42
N ASP A 41 2.61 -2.29 12.07
CA ASP A 41 3.98 -2.28 11.59
C ASP A 41 4.40 -3.70 11.22
N VAL A 42 4.78 -3.92 9.96
CA VAL A 42 5.23 -5.21 9.43
C VAL A 42 6.51 -5.02 8.63
N GLY A 43 7.62 -5.52 9.16
CA GLY A 43 8.92 -5.29 8.53
C GLY A 43 9.25 -3.80 8.45
N GLY A 44 9.52 -3.28 7.27
CA GLY A 44 9.71 -1.83 7.03
C GLY A 44 8.40 -1.08 6.70
N GLY A 45 7.26 -1.78 6.68
CA GLY A 45 5.96 -1.22 6.32
C GLY A 45 5.18 -0.73 7.53
N HIS A 46 4.49 0.40 7.38
CA HIS A 46 3.64 1.03 8.38
C HIS A 46 2.26 1.27 7.78
N ILE A 47 1.22 0.78 8.45
CA ILE A 47 -0.17 0.90 7.99
C ILE A 47 -0.98 1.62 9.05
N GLU A 48 -1.76 2.61 8.64
CA GLU A 48 -2.77 3.27 9.46
C GLU A 48 -4.14 3.08 8.82
N CYS A 49 -5.10 2.60 9.59
CA CYS A 49 -6.43 2.29 9.07
C CYS A 49 -7.51 2.37 10.16
N ASP A 50 -8.77 2.19 9.77
CA ASP A 50 -9.91 2.19 10.69
C ASP A 50 -10.21 0.80 11.22
N SER A 51 -10.06 -0.22 10.38
CA SER A 51 -10.26 -1.60 10.77
C SER A 51 -9.30 -2.54 10.04
N ALA A 52 -8.98 -3.65 10.68
CA ALA A 52 -8.11 -4.66 10.12
C ALA A 52 -8.56 -6.06 10.52
N GLU A 53 -8.40 -6.99 9.60
CA GLU A 53 -8.54 -8.42 9.84
C GLU A 53 -7.23 -9.10 9.50
N LEU A 54 -6.64 -9.80 10.48
CA LEU A 54 -5.37 -10.48 10.34
C LEU A 54 -5.55 -11.98 10.52
N TYR A 55 -5.00 -12.74 9.59
CA TYR A 55 -4.98 -14.19 9.64
C TYR A 55 -3.58 -14.69 9.97
N PHE A 56 -3.49 -15.44 11.07
CA PHE A 56 -2.26 -16.12 11.51
C PHE A 56 -2.37 -17.62 11.29
N ASP A 57 -1.31 -18.23 10.81
CA ASP A 57 -1.15 -19.66 10.68
C ASP A 57 0.28 -20.04 11.08
N GLU A 58 0.42 -21.12 11.81
CA GLU A 58 1.72 -21.54 12.36
C GLU A 58 2.49 -20.41 13.07
N PHE A 59 1.78 -19.61 13.87
CA PHE A 59 2.31 -18.46 14.61
C PHE A 59 2.88 -17.33 13.75
N GLN A 60 2.57 -17.32 12.45
CA GLN A 60 3.01 -16.28 11.52
C GLN A 60 1.83 -15.59 10.87
N LEU A 61 1.96 -14.28 10.69
CA LEU A 61 0.99 -13.51 9.93
C LEU A 61 1.05 -13.91 8.46
N GLN A 62 -0.08 -14.38 7.92
CA GLN A 62 -0.20 -14.81 6.53
C GLN A 62 -0.87 -13.76 5.65
N ASN A 63 -1.98 -13.20 6.14
CA ASN A 63 -2.77 -12.21 5.40
C ASN A 63 -3.25 -11.11 6.33
N ALA A 64 -3.31 -9.90 5.79
CA ALA A 64 -3.92 -8.76 6.45
C ALA A 64 -4.86 -8.07 5.46
N VAL A 65 -6.10 -7.84 5.86
CA VAL A 65 -7.07 -7.04 5.12
C VAL A 65 -7.38 -5.81 5.96
N VAL A 66 -7.10 -4.64 5.44
CA VAL A 66 -7.32 -3.40 6.15
C VAL A 66 -8.24 -2.49 5.36
N THR A 67 -9.04 -1.72 6.07
CA THR A 67 -9.96 -0.74 5.48
C THR A 67 -9.83 0.60 6.20
N GLY A 68 -9.98 1.66 5.43
CA GLY A 68 -9.91 3.03 5.94
C GLY A 68 -10.52 4.02 4.96
N LYS A 69 -10.43 5.30 5.31
CA LYS A 69 -11.01 6.39 4.51
C LYS A 69 -10.01 7.54 4.28
N PRO A 70 -8.88 7.30 3.59
CA PRO A 70 -8.33 6.03 3.17
C PRO A 70 -7.50 5.32 4.25
N ALA A 71 -7.19 4.05 4.02
CA ALA A 71 -6.09 3.38 4.70
C ALA A 71 -4.77 3.84 4.09
N LEU A 72 -3.75 4.03 4.93
CA LEU A 72 -2.43 4.55 4.55
C LEU A 72 -1.37 3.47 4.71
N TYR A 73 -0.44 3.43 3.79
CA TYR A 73 0.69 2.51 3.81
C TYR A 73 1.97 3.24 3.46
N ASP A 74 2.97 3.11 4.31
CA ASP A 74 4.33 3.63 4.08
C ASP A 74 5.33 2.50 4.17
N LEU A 75 6.20 2.37 3.19
CA LEU A 75 7.27 1.39 3.18
C LEU A 75 8.61 2.10 3.06
N GLN A 76 9.47 1.89 4.06
CA GLN A 76 10.87 2.30 4.01
C GLN A 76 11.74 1.06 3.83
N ARG A 77 12.52 1.03 2.75
CA ARG A 77 13.43 -0.07 2.47
C ARG A 77 14.74 0.11 3.20
N ALA A 78 15.30 -0.99 3.68
CA ALA A 78 16.64 -1.00 4.25
C ALA A 78 17.68 -0.56 3.20
N GLY A 79 18.51 0.43 3.52
CA GLY A 79 19.55 0.95 2.64
C GLY A 79 19.08 1.94 1.57
N SER A 80 17.84 2.37 1.61
CA SER A 80 17.30 3.41 0.73
C SER A 80 16.68 4.53 1.55
N ASP A 81 16.85 5.77 1.10
CA ASP A 81 16.19 6.94 1.68
C ASP A 81 14.77 7.15 1.10
N ASP A 82 14.42 6.38 0.07
CA ASP A 82 13.13 6.50 -0.59
C ASP A 82 12.04 5.79 0.21
N VAL A 83 10.93 6.48 0.41
CA VAL A 83 9.73 5.95 1.04
C VAL A 83 8.68 5.75 -0.04
N THR A 84 8.10 4.54 -0.10
CA THR A 84 6.92 4.27 -0.90
C THR A 84 5.71 4.59 -0.05
N HIS A 85 4.88 5.51 -0.52
CA HIS A 85 3.64 5.90 0.12
C HIS A 85 2.45 5.45 -0.71
N ALA A 86 1.48 4.81 -0.09
CA ALA A 86 0.26 4.37 -0.76
C ALA A 86 -0.98 4.66 0.08
N GLU A 87 -2.09 4.87 -0.59
CA GLU A 87 -3.39 5.01 0.04
C GLU A 87 -4.47 4.35 -0.80
N ALA A 88 -5.45 3.77 -0.15
CA ALA A 88 -6.62 3.17 -0.78
C ALA A 88 -7.72 2.96 0.28
N GLN A 89 -8.94 2.71 -0.15
CA GLN A 89 -10.02 2.37 0.78
C GLN A 89 -9.81 1.01 1.43
N ARG A 90 -9.16 0.09 0.70
CA ARG A 90 -8.90 -1.26 1.16
C ARG A 90 -7.51 -1.74 0.71
N LEU A 91 -6.79 -2.38 1.61
CA LEU A 91 -5.52 -3.06 1.34
C LEU A 91 -5.66 -4.53 1.69
N HIS A 92 -5.22 -5.39 0.79
CA HIS A 92 -5.05 -6.82 1.06
C HIS A 92 -3.58 -7.18 0.93
N TYR A 93 -2.94 -7.45 2.06
CA TYR A 93 -1.53 -7.81 2.13
C TYR A 93 -1.38 -9.32 2.27
N ASP A 94 -0.86 -9.97 1.25
CA ASP A 94 -0.41 -11.35 1.33
C ASP A 94 1.05 -11.36 1.77
N VAL A 95 1.27 -11.61 3.05
CA VAL A 95 2.60 -11.53 3.67
C VAL A 95 3.52 -12.61 3.12
N SER A 96 3.00 -13.82 2.89
CA SER A 96 3.78 -14.94 2.39
C SER A 96 4.32 -14.72 0.97
N LYS A 97 3.55 -14.04 0.12
CA LYS A 97 3.94 -13.70 -1.25
C LYS A 97 4.62 -12.35 -1.38
N GLY A 98 4.56 -11.51 -0.36
CA GLY A 98 5.07 -10.13 -0.41
C GLY A 98 4.33 -9.25 -1.41
N VAL A 99 3.02 -9.44 -1.55
CA VAL A 99 2.17 -8.72 -2.50
C VAL A 99 1.07 -7.98 -1.76
N ILE A 100 0.88 -6.71 -2.08
CA ILE A 100 -0.22 -5.89 -1.54
C ILE A 100 -1.12 -5.47 -2.68
N GLN A 101 -2.42 -5.72 -2.54
CA GLN A 101 -3.44 -5.20 -3.42
C GLN A 101 -4.12 -4.01 -2.78
N PHE A 102 -4.09 -2.87 -3.47
CA PHE A 102 -4.78 -1.65 -3.08
C PHE A 102 -6.03 -1.49 -3.93
N SER A 103 -7.17 -1.31 -3.33
CA SER A 103 -8.44 -1.15 -4.04
C SER A 103 -9.27 0.00 -3.46
N GLY A 104 -10.07 0.63 -4.32
CA GLY A 104 -10.87 1.80 -4.00
C GLY A 104 -10.05 3.08 -4.00
N GLN A 105 -9.99 3.77 -5.13
CA GLN A 105 -9.23 5.01 -5.32
C GLN A 105 -7.76 4.87 -4.87
N ALA A 106 -7.11 3.83 -5.36
CA ALA A 106 -5.75 3.51 -4.97
C ALA A 106 -4.75 4.49 -5.60
N THR A 107 -3.77 4.90 -4.80
CA THR A 107 -2.67 5.77 -5.23
C THR A 107 -1.37 5.29 -4.60
N ILE A 108 -0.32 5.14 -5.39
CA ILE A 108 1.03 4.84 -4.92
C ILE A 108 1.96 5.94 -5.37
N THR A 109 2.75 6.45 -4.44
CA THR A 109 3.79 7.45 -4.69
C THR A 109 5.14 6.89 -4.29
N GLU A 110 6.08 6.87 -5.22
CA GLU A 110 7.45 6.41 -4.98
C GLU A 110 8.42 7.34 -5.69
N GLY A 111 9.33 7.96 -4.94
CA GLY A 111 10.19 9.01 -5.46
C GLY A 111 9.36 10.18 -5.98
N GLY A 112 9.60 10.62 -7.22
CA GLY A 112 8.81 11.65 -7.88
C GLY A 112 7.61 11.13 -8.68
N ASN A 113 7.33 9.83 -8.61
CA ASN A 113 6.31 9.18 -9.43
C ASN A 113 5.05 8.88 -8.64
N GLN A 114 3.90 9.12 -9.24
CA GLN A 114 2.62 8.79 -8.67
C GLN A 114 1.79 8.01 -9.69
N ILE A 115 1.21 6.90 -9.27
CA ILE A 115 0.28 6.11 -10.04
C ILE A 115 -1.05 5.99 -9.30
N SER A 116 -2.15 6.20 -9.99
CA SER A 116 -3.50 6.09 -9.44
C SER A 116 -4.36 5.20 -10.33
N SER A 117 -5.13 4.33 -9.69
CA SER A 117 -6.08 3.44 -10.35
C SER A 117 -7.12 2.97 -9.33
N ASN A 118 -8.14 2.30 -9.77
CA ASN A 118 -9.08 1.66 -8.84
C ASN A 118 -8.48 0.46 -8.13
N VAL A 119 -7.60 -0.27 -8.81
CA VAL A 119 -6.86 -1.39 -8.24
C VAL A 119 -5.40 -1.29 -8.63
N LEU A 120 -4.53 -1.32 -7.63
CA LEU A 120 -3.09 -1.39 -7.79
C LEU A 120 -2.56 -2.62 -7.05
N VAL A 121 -1.67 -3.36 -7.69
CA VAL A 121 -0.99 -4.51 -7.08
C VAL A 121 0.49 -4.20 -7.00
N TYR A 122 1.04 -4.24 -5.80
CA TYR A 122 2.45 -3.94 -5.53
C TYR A 122 3.18 -5.20 -5.07
N ASN A 123 4.23 -5.59 -5.80
CA ASN A 123 5.15 -6.62 -5.37
C ASN A 123 6.34 -5.97 -4.67
N ILE A 124 6.47 -6.23 -3.37
CA ILE A 124 7.48 -5.57 -2.52
C ILE A 124 8.90 -5.96 -2.93
N ALA A 125 9.14 -7.24 -3.18
CA ALA A 125 10.48 -7.74 -3.51
C ALA A 125 10.96 -7.26 -4.88
N GLU A 126 10.07 -7.30 -5.89
CA GLU A 126 10.38 -6.91 -7.27
C GLU A 126 10.23 -5.41 -7.52
N GLN A 127 9.65 -4.66 -6.58
CA GLN A 127 9.33 -3.24 -6.73
C GLN A 127 8.46 -2.97 -7.97
N ARG A 128 7.56 -3.90 -8.27
CA ARG A 128 6.69 -3.82 -9.44
C ARG A 128 5.28 -3.42 -9.04
N ILE A 129 4.74 -2.47 -9.77
CA ILE A 129 3.35 -2.02 -9.63
C ILE A 129 2.59 -2.41 -10.89
N ASN A 130 1.49 -3.14 -10.72
CA ASN A 130 0.53 -3.43 -11.78
C ASN A 130 -0.77 -2.69 -11.49
N ALA A 131 -1.29 -2.02 -12.47
CA ALA A 131 -2.58 -1.34 -12.39
C ALA A 131 -3.63 -2.14 -13.14
N ASP A 132 -4.76 -2.41 -12.50
CA ASP A 132 -5.91 -3.05 -13.11
C ASP A 132 -7.08 -2.07 -13.14
N SER A 133 -7.46 -1.70 -14.34
CA SER A 133 -8.60 -0.82 -14.60
C SER A 133 -9.86 -1.57 -15.04
N SER A 134 -9.80 -2.90 -15.06
CA SER A 134 -10.94 -3.72 -15.48
C SER A 134 -12.07 -3.65 -14.44
N GLY A 135 -13.27 -3.32 -14.89
CA GLY A 135 -14.47 -3.40 -14.08
C GLY A 135 -15.11 -2.08 -13.64
N GLU A 136 -14.58 -0.91 -14.02
CA GLU A 136 -15.22 0.37 -13.76
C GLU A 136 -15.42 1.21 -15.01
N GLU A 137 -16.50 2.01 -14.99
CA GLU A 137 -16.89 2.88 -16.11
C GLU A 137 -15.82 3.91 -16.48
N ASP A 138 -14.91 4.21 -15.57
CA ASP A 138 -13.86 5.19 -15.74
C ASP A 138 -12.44 4.60 -15.67
N GLY A 139 -12.26 3.36 -16.07
CA GLY A 139 -11.04 2.55 -15.98
C GLY A 139 -9.73 3.22 -16.42
N ARG A 140 -9.43 4.38 -15.87
CA ARG A 140 -8.26 5.17 -16.20
C ARG A 140 -7.16 4.96 -15.19
N VAL A 141 -6.02 4.51 -15.68
CA VAL A 141 -4.76 4.57 -14.94
C VAL A 141 -4.16 5.96 -15.15
N ARG A 142 -3.90 6.66 -14.06
CA ARG A 142 -3.28 7.98 -14.09
C ARG A 142 -1.86 7.88 -13.56
N ILE A 143 -0.89 8.30 -14.35
CA ILE A 143 0.52 8.32 -13.97
C ILE A 143 1.00 9.76 -13.99
N THR A 144 1.57 10.22 -12.90
CA THR A 144 2.20 11.52 -12.77
C THR A 144 3.67 11.34 -12.46
N TYR A 145 4.52 11.93 -13.26
CA TYR A 145 5.96 11.90 -13.08
C TYR A 145 6.48 13.29 -12.70
N THR A 146 7.20 13.36 -11.59
CA THR A 146 7.88 14.58 -11.18
C THR A 146 9.39 14.31 -11.13
N PRO A 147 10.20 14.97 -12.00
CA PRO A 147 11.64 14.77 -11.98
C PRO A 147 12.24 15.21 -10.66
N ALA A 148 13.08 14.36 -10.06
CA ALA A 148 13.69 14.60 -8.74
C ALA A 148 14.65 15.79 -8.70
N ASN A 149 15.18 16.26 -9.86
CA ASN A 149 16.22 17.30 -9.94
C ASN A 149 15.81 18.53 -10.77
N GLY A 150 14.52 18.81 -10.91
CA GLY A 150 14.05 19.94 -11.71
C GLY A 150 14.42 19.87 -13.20
N ILE A 151 14.77 18.69 -13.69
CA ILE A 151 14.97 18.47 -15.12
C ILE A 151 13.59 18.36 -15.74
N GLU A 152 13.22 19.40 -16.46
CA GLU A 152 11.99 19.33 -17.25
C GLU A 152 12.12 18.21 -18.30
N PRO A 153 11.07 17.40 -18.51
CA PRO A 153 11.09 16.48 -19.64
C PRO A 153 11.32 17.28 -20.92
N PRO A 154 12.08 16.77 -21.90
CA PRO A 154 12.31 17.47 -23.12
C PRO A 154 10.96 17.82 -23.74
N THR A 155 10.71 19.11 -23.90
CA THR A 155 9.59 19.57 -24.74
C THR A 155 9.78 18.97 -26.12
N PRO A 156 8.74 18.41 -26.75
CA PRO A 156 8.84 18.03 -28.13
C PRO A 156 9.30 19.28 -28.88
N ASP A 157 10.45 19.18 -29.55
CA ASP A 157 10.93 20.24 -30.40
C ASP A 157 9.79 20.61 -31.36
N ASP A 158 9.32 21.83 -31.25
CA ASP A 158 8.63 22.44 -32.37
C ASP A 158 9.60 22.34 -33.56
N GLU A 159 9.32 21.41 -34.43
CA GLU A 159 9.97 21.40 -35.75
C GLU A 159 9.74 22.79 -36.31
N LYS A 160 10.77 23.64 -36.21
CA LYS A 160 10.83 24.80 -37.06
C LYS A 160 10.99 24.25 -38.46
N ASP A 161 9.92 24.26 -39.17
CA ASP A 161 9.97 24.22 -40.63
C ASP A 161 10.87 25.38 -41.05
N ASP A 162 12.15 25.08 -41.26
CA ASP A 162 13.00 25.93 -42.05
C ASP A 162 12.51 25.80 -43.48
N GLU A 163 11.47 26.54 -43.82
CA GLU A 163 11.14 26.85 -45.21
C GLU A 163 12.25 27.74 -45.75
N GLU A 164 13.32 27.12 -46.24
CA GLU A 164 14.21 27.78 -47.16
C GLU A 164 13.44 28.01 -48.45
N THR A 165 12.92 29.18 -48.56
CA THR A 165 12.54 29.72 -49.90
C THR A 165 13.80 30.19 -50.59
N PRO A 166 14.06 29.71 -51.82
CA PRO A 166 15.19 30.19 -52.60
C PRO A 166 15.00 31.64 -53.08
#